data_7ddee797bff42c02a6cf45540393eb68
#
_entry.id   7ddee797bff42c02a6cf45540393eb68
#
_cell.length_a   1.000
_cell.length_b   1.000
_cell.length_c   1.000
_cell.angle_alpha   90.00
_cell.angle_beta   90.00
_cell.angle_gamma   90.00
#
_symmetry.space_group_name_H-M   'P 1'
#
loop_
_entity.id
_entity.type
_entity.pdbx_description
1 polymer ?
#
loop_
_entity_poly.entity_id
_entity_poly.type
_entity_poly.pdbx_seq_one_letter_code
_entity_poly.pdbx_strand_id
1 'polypeptide(L)'
;WLLTGGKSFRGGKDAELVRRGEPFAVLKASTLRAQQEEQETEEPNRVRLTVGAPDSPRPGRTVSVNGGAVKRAASLAGSFPAVVFDPGHLSLVKGAPEGRRKFLDAALCQLYPGYLTLYRRYVRALQQKNALLRRSSNGIERPYAEKRALLEVLNVELAQQGEAIQQRRRAYLAALSPLACANYEELSRGAETLSLRYAAQFEPGGLAQLLRQKMPEELRAGQSLCGPHREDLDLLLDGQPAKVYASQGQQRSVVLSLKMAEAAAAASITSEHPVMLLDDVL
;
A
#
# COMPACT_ATOMS: atom_id res chain seq x y z
N TRP A 1 -1.46 -10.42 10.14
CA TRP A 1 -1.67 -9.56 8.95
C TRP A 1 -3.15 -9.19 8.75
N LEU A 2 -4.08 -10.15 8.72
CA LEU A 2 -5.51 -9.85 8.57
C LEU A 2 -6.04 -8.89 9.64
N LEU A 3 -5.52 -8.98 10.86
CA LEU A 3 -5.87 -8.13 11.99
C LEU A 3 -5.31 -6.71 11.90
N THR A 4 -4.40 -6.42 10.98
CA THR A 4 -3.93 -5.06 10.65
C THR A 4 -4.75 -4.41 9.53
N GLY A 5 -5.86 -5.01 9.11
CA GLY A 5 -6.70 -4.55 8.01
C GLY A 5 -6.25 -5.04 6.62
N GLY A 6 -5.19 -5.83 6.54
CA GLY A 6 -4.66 -6.42 5.32
C GLY A 6 -5.57 -7.51 4.72
N LYS A 7 -5.22 -7.95 3.52
CA LYS A 7 -5.81 -9.13 2.88
C LYS A 7 -4.89 -10.34 3.08
N SER A 8 -5.43 -11.56 2.89
CA SER A 8 -4.60 -12.75 2.88
C SER A 8 -3.49 -12.61 1.81
N PHE A 9 -2.24 -12.85 2.17
CA PHE A 9 -1.11 -12.84 1.24
C PHE A 9 -1.09 -14.10 0.35
N ARG A 10 -1.83 -15.15 0.71
CA ARG A 10 -2.05 -16.32 -0.15
C ARG A 10 -3.00 -16.07 -1.31
N GLY A 11 -3.61 -14.88 -1.42
CA GLY A 11 -4.40 -14.42 -2.60
C GLY A 11 -5.79 -14.98 -2.58
N GLY A 12 -6.47 -15.54 -1.80
CA GLY A 12 -7.83 -16.09 -1.86
C GLY A 12 -8.94 -15.09 -1.51
N LYS A 13 -10.17 -15.52 -1.65
CA LYS A 13 -11.33 -14.79 -1.15
C LYS A 13 -11.42 -14.97 0.37
N ASP A 14 -11.96 -13.98 1.07
CA ASP A 14 -12.14 -14.04 2.53
C ASP A 14 -12.93 -15.30 2.97
N ALA A 15 -13.88 -15.75 2.15
CA ALA A 15 -14.63 -16.97 2.38
C ALA A 15 -13.76 -18.24 2.53
N GLU A 16 -12.59 -18.28 1.91
CA GLU A 16 -11.65 -19.40 1.99
C GLU A 16 -10.93 -19.49 3.35
N LEU A 17 -11.02 -18.45 4.16
CA LEU A 17 -10.54 -18.43 5.55
C LEU A 17 -11.49 -19.16 6.51
N VAL A 18 -12.70 -19.43 6.07
CA VAL A 18 -13.70 -20.16 6.86
C VAL A 18 -13.57 -21.67 6.57
N ARG A 19 -13.49 -22.46 7.64
CA ARG A 19 -13.46 -23.93 7.52
C ARG A 19 -14.72 -24.40 6.82
N ARG A 20 -14.59 -25.35 5.92
CA ARG A 20 -15.74 -25.95 5.20
C ARG A 20 -16.78 -26.47 6.18
N GLY A 21 -18.03 -26.09 5.99
CA GLY A 21 -19.17 -26.45 6.85
C GLY A 21 -19.37 -25.53 8.05
N GLU A 22 -18.45 -24.61 8.32
CA GLU A 22 -18.61 -23.65 9.42
C GLU A 22 -19.21 -22.32 8.91
N PRO A 23 -20.03 -21.64 9.74
CA PRO A 23 -20.66 -20.39 9.34
C PRO A 23 -19.70 -19.19 9.37
N PHE A 24 -18.62 -19.25 10.14
CA PHE A 24 -17.65 -18.16 10.27
C PHE A 24 -16.31 -18.62 10.84
N ALA A 25 -15.28 -17.81 10.62
CA ALA A 25 -13.98 -17.89 11.29
C ALA A 25 -13.77 -16.66 12.18
N VAL A 26 -13.06 -16.81 13.30
CA VAL A 26 -12.73 -15.72 14.22
C VAL A 26 -11.23 -15.67 14.44
N LEU A 27 -10.65 -14.50 14.24
CA LEU A 27 -9.28 -14.17 14.59
C LEU A 27 -9.28 -13.14 15.72
N LYS A 28 -8.45 -13.34 16.72
CA LYS A 28 -8.29 -12.42 17.85
C LYS A 28 -6.81 -12.13 18.05
N ALA A 29 -6.49 -10.90 18.40
CA ALA A 29 -5.19 -10.52 18.93
C ALA A 29 -5.37 -9.64 20.17
N SER A 30 -4.43 -9.76 21.08
CA SER A 30 -4.26 -8.87 22.23
C SER A 30 -2.84 -8.35 22.15
N THR A 31 -2.66 -7.04 22.09
CA THR A 31 -1.36 -6.39 22.02
C THR A 31 -1.19 -5.46 23.20
N LEU A 32 -0.01 -5.51 23.80
CA LEU A 32 0.44 -4.57 24.83
C LEU A 32 1.49 -3.68 24.19
N ARG A 33 1.45 -2.38 24.50
CA ARG A 33 2.55 -1.48 24.16
C ARG A 33 3.72 -1.78 25.08
N ALA A 34 4.94 -1.78 24.54
CA ALA A 34 6.13 -1.83 25.39
C ALA A 34 6.20 -0.50 26.17
N GLN A 35 6.11 -0.57 27.48
CA GLN A 35 6.14 0.61 28.35
C GLN A 35 7.56 1.20 28.41
N GLN A 36 7.63 2.52 28.37
CA GLN A 36 8.70 3.28 29.04
C GLN A 36 8.40 3.25 30.54
N GLU A 37 9.41 3.00 31.32
CA GLU A 37 9.47 2.51 32.70
C GLU A 37 8.67 3.21 33.84
N GLU A 38 7.61 3.96 33.64
CA GLU A 38 6.94 4.68 34.73
C GLU A 38 5.40 4.85 34.63
N GLN A 39 4.66 4.07 33.84
CA GLN A 39 3.21 4.21 33.83
C GLN A 39 2.44 2.91 34.10
N GLU A 40 1.36 3.06 34.88
CA GLU A 40 0.43 2.01 35.31
C GLU A 40 -0.05 1.15 34.12
N THR A 41 -0.31 -0.13 34.39
CA THR A 41 -0.76 -1.16 33.45
C THR A 41 -1.80 -0.67 32.44
N GLU A 42 -1.36 -0.37 31.21
CA GLU A 42 -2.29 -0.13 30.10
C GLU A 42 -3.10 -1.41 29.81
N GLU A 43 -4.41 -1.24 29.63
CA GLU A 43 -5.25 -2.35 29.16
C GLU A 43 -4.80 -2.81 27.76
N PRO A 44 -4.74 -4.13 27.52
CA PRO A 44 -4.33 -4.65 26.24
C PRO A 44 -5.28 -4.20 25.11
N ASN A 45 -4.73 -3.73 24.00
CA ASN A 45 -5.52 -3.45 22.81
C ASN A 45 -6.00 -4.78 22.21
N ARG A 46 -7.31 -5.02 22.23
CA ARG A 46 -7.94 -6.27 21.79
C ARG A 46 -8.60 -6.07 20.43
N VAL A 47 -8.10 -6.77 19.43
CA VAL A 47 -8.65 -6.75 18.08
C VAL A 47 -9.31 -8.09 17.78
N ARG A 48 -10.54 -8.04 17.28
CA ARG A 48 -11.28 -9.22 16.83
C ARG A 48 -11.77 -9.01 15.40
N LEU A 49 -11.41 -9.92 14.52
CA LEU A 49 -11.91 -10.02 13.15
C LEU A 49 -12.75 -11.30 13.02
N THR A 50 -14.00 -11.18 12.60
CA THR A 50 -14.85 -12.30 12.22
C THR A 50 -15.06 -12.27 10.71
N VAL A 51 -14.87 -13.41 10.06
CA VAL A 51 -15.11 -13.60 8.63
C VAL A 51 -16.29 -14.57 8.49
N GLY A 52 -17.40 -14.08 7.98
CA GLY A 52 -18.59 -14.90 7.72
C GLY A 52 -18.51 -15.59 6.36
N ALA A 53 -18.97 -16.84 6.29
CA ALA A 53 -19.15 -17.56 5.04
C ALA A 53 -20.18 -16.83 4.15
N PRO A 54 -20.17 -17.03 2.81
CA PRO A 54 -21.11 -16.37 1.90
C PRO A 54 -22.58 -16.62 2.26
N ASP A 55 -22.89 -17.82 2.73
CA ASP A 55 -24.24 -18.27 3.07
C ASP A 55 -24.59 -18.02 4.55
N SER A 56 -23.71 -17.37 5.30
CA SER A 56 -23.95 -17.06 6.71
C SER A 56 -24.87 -15.83 6.85
N PRO A 57 -25.58 -15.67 7.99
CA PRO A 57 -26.42 -14.50 8.27
C PRO A 57 -25.65 -13.16 8.24
N ARG A 58 -24.33 -13.20 8.37
CA ARG A 58 -23.44 -12.05 8.32
C ARG A 58 -22.22 -12.34 7.45
N PRO A 59 -22.37 -12.36 6.13
CA PRO A 59 -21.25 -12.64 5.22
C PRO A 59 -20.23 -11.50 5.25
N GLY A 60 -18.96 -11.86 4.98
CA GLY A 60 -17.85 -10.88 4.90
C GLY A 60 -17.21 -10.60 6.25
N ARG A 61 -16.46 -9.48 6.32
CA ARG A 61 -15.67 -9.12 7.51
C ARG A 61 -16.43 -8.23 8.47
N THR A 62 -16.47 -8.62 9.74
CA THR A 62 -16.84 -7.74 10.85
C THR A 62 -15.69 -7.60 11.83
N VAL A 63 -15.50 -6.41 12.38
CA VAL A 63 -14.35 -6.08 13.22
C VAL A 63 -14.81 -5.41 14.50
N SER A 64 -14.15 -5.73 15.60
CA SER A 64 -14.24 -4.97 16.84
C SER A 64 -12.86 -4.68 17.41
N VAL A 65 -12.72 -3.51 18.02
CA VAL A 65 -11.53 -3.07 18.75
C VAL A 65 -11.99 -2.69 20.16
N ASN A 66 -11.38 -3.30 21.18
CA ASN A 66 -11.72 -3.11 22.61
C ASN A 66 -13.22 -3.27 22.88
N GLY A 67 -13.86 -4.24 22.21
CA GLY A 67 -15.31 -4.49 22.32
C GLY A 67 -16.20 -3.58 21.46
N GLY A 68 -15.70 -2.46 20.97
CA GLY A 68 -16.42 -1.55 20.08
C GLY A 68 -16.45 -2.05 18.61
N ALA A 69 -17.61 -2.05 17.98
CA ALA A 69 -17.74 -2.43 16.58
C ALA A 69 -17.11 -1.37 15.66
N VAL A 70 -16.30 -1.79 14.69
CA VAL A 70 -15.66 -0.93 13.72
C VAL A 70 -16.31 -1.12 12.34
N LYS A 71 -16.73 -0.04 11.71
CA LYS A 71 -17.51 -0.09 10.46
C LYS A 71 -16.80 -0.77 9.28
N ARG A 72 -15.48 -0.80 9.25
CA ARG A 72 -14.71 -1.38 8.12
C ARG A 72 -13.41 -2.01 8.62
N ALA A 73 -13.07 -3.21 8.14
CA ALA A 73 -11.82 -3.90 8.48
C ALA A 73 -10.57 -3.05 8.21
N ALA A 74 -10.61 -2.20 7.18
CA ALA A 74 -9.49 -1.31 6.87
C ALA A 74 -9.26 -0.19 7.91
N SER A 75 -10.19 0.01 8.86
CA SER A 75 -9.97 0.90 10.01
C SER A 75 -9.06 0.26 11.08
N LEU A 76 -8.68 -1.01 10.90
CA LEU A 76 -7.63 -1.66 11.69
C LEU A 76 -6.21 -1.21 11.29
N ALA A 77 -6.05 -0.56 10.13
CA ALA A 77 -4.75 -0.03 9.73
C ALA A 77 -4.25 0.94 10.81
N GLY A 78 -3.08 0.66 11.36
CA GLY A 78 -2.51 1.41 12.48
C GLY A 78 -2.95 0.98 13.88
N SER A 79 -3.81 -0.05 14.04
CA SER A 79 -4.14 -0.59 15.37
C SER A 79 -2.91 -1.19 16.05
N PHE A 80 -2.05 -1.82 15.29
CA PHE A 80 -0.68 -2.17 15.61
C PHE A 80 0.12 -2.33 14.31
N PRO A 81 1.37 -1.86 14.25
CA PRO A 81 2.20 -2.01 13.07
C PRO A 81 2.63 -3.46 12.90
N ALA A 82 2.59 -3.97 11.68
CA ALA A 82 3.09 -5.31 11.36
C ALA A 82 3.80 -5.32 10.01
N VAL A 83 4.89 -6.05 9.94
CA VAL A 83 5.66 -6.27 8.71
C VAL A 83 5.64 -7.75 8.37
N VAL A 84 5.24 -8.06 7.14
CA VAL A 84 5.17 -9.43 6.64
C VAL A 84 6.36 -9.70 5.74
N PHE A 85 7.01 -10.83 5.96
CA PHE A 85 7.93 -11.46 5.02
C PHE A 85 7.23 -12.67 4.39
N ASP A 86 7.20 -12.73 3.09
CA ASP A 86 6.56 -13.80 2.32
C ASP A 86 7.32 -13.99 1.00
N PRO A 87 7.44 -15.22 0.48
CA PRO A 87 8.16 -15.50 -0.76
C PRO A 87 7.67 -14.68 -1.97
N GLY A 88 6.39 -14.30 -1.98
CA GLY A 88 5.80 -13.44 -3.00
C GLY A 88 6.43 -12.04 -3.09
N HIS A 89 7.12 -11.60 -2.02
CA HIS A 89 7.81 -10.30 -2.01
C HIS A 89 9.00 -10.23 -2.97
N LEU A 90 9.52 -11.35 -3.52
CA LEU A 90 10.46 -11.32 -4.64
C LEU A 90 9.90 -10.56 -5.85
N SER A 91 8.58 -10.50 -5.98
CA SER A 91 7.90 -9.68 -6.99
C SER A 91 8.13 -8.17 -6.83
N LEU A 92 8.61 -7.69 -5.68
CA LEU A 92 9.01 -6.28 -5.50
C LEU A 92 10.19 -5.93 -6.41
N VAL A 93 11.11 -6.87 -6.64
CA VAL A 93 12.25 -6.65 -7.55
C VAL A 93 11.85 -6.93 -8.99
N LYS A 94 11.35 -8.13 -9.29
CA LYS A 94 11.06 -8.57 -10.68
C LYS A 94 9.70 -8.15 -11.23
N GLY A 95 8.75 -7.92 -10.35
CA GLY A 95 7.35 -7.70 -10.71
C GLY A 95 7.05 -6.34 -11.35
N ALA A 96 5.78 -6.16 -11.64
CA ALA A 96 5.26 -4.89 -12.16
C ALA A 96 5.30 -3.77 -11.10
N PRO A 97 5.30 -2.51 -11.52
CA PRO A 97 5.25 -1.33 -10.64
C PRO A 97 4.13 -1.34 -9.60
N GLU A 98 3.03 -2.02 -9.92
CA GLU A 98 1.88 -2.15 -9.00
C GLU A 98 2.25 -2.78 -7.66
N GLY A 99 3.11 -3.81 -7.65
CA GLY A 99 3.58 -4.46 -6.42
C GLY A 99 4.35 -3.48 -5.53
N ARG A 100 5.26 -2.70 -6.10
CA ARG A 100 6.05 -1.70 -5.38
C ARG A 100 5.19 -0.54 -4.84
N ARG A 101 4.22 -0.07 -5.63
CA ARG A 101 3.23 0.91 -5.12
C ARG A 101 2.42 0.36 -3.97
N LYS A 102 1.94 -0.89 -4.07
CA LYS A 102 1.21 -1.55 -2.97
C LYS A 102 2.05 -1.68 -1.71
N PHE A 103 3.34 -1.98 -1.84
CA PHE A 103 4.28 -2.02 -0.73
C PHE A 103 4.33 -0.65 -0.01
N LEU A 104 4.57 0.43 -0.74
CA LEU A 104 4.61 1.79 -0.18
C LEU A 104 3.27 2.17 0.46
N ASP A 105 2.16 1.96 -0.25
CA ASP A 105 0.83 2.36 0.24
C ASP A 105 0.38 1.54 1.45
N ALA A 106 0.78 0.26 1.54
CA ALA A 106 0.48 -0.59 2.69
C ALA A 106 1.20 -0.09 3.95
N ALA A 107 2.48 0.24 3.85
CA ALA A 107 3.24 0.83 4.94
C ALA A 107 2.63 2.18 5.36
N LEU A 108 2.37 3.07 4.40
CA LEU A 108 1.79 4.39 4.68
C LEU A 108 0.39 4.31 5.32
N CYS A 109 -0.42 3.32 4.96
CA CYS A 109 -1.72 3.08 5.60
C CYS A 109 -1.59 2.70 7.07
N GLN A 110 -0.53 2.01 7.46
CA GLN A 110 -0.30 1.62 8.85
C GLN A 110 0.33 2.76 9.66
N LEU A 111 1.25 3.52 9.06
CA LEU A 111 2.09 4.48 9.76
C LEU A 111 1.46 5.87 9.88
N TYR A 112 0.62 6.27 8.92
CA TYR A 112 0.09 7.63 8.88
C TYR A 112 -1.43 7.67 8.99
N PRO A 113 -1.98 8.20 10.10
CA PRO A 113 -3.42 8.41 10.24
C PRO A 113 -3.97 9.24 9.08
N GLY A 114 -5.08 8.79 8.51
CA GLY A 114 -5.74 9.49 7.40
C GLY A 114 -5.24 9.12 6.01
N TYR A 115 -4.05 8.51 5.83
CA TYR A 115 -3.54 8.13 4.50
C TYR A 115 -4.49 7.17 3.76
N LEU A 116 -5.07 6.20 4.45
CA LEU A 116 -6.03 5.29 3.86
C LEU A 116 -7.28 6.04 3.31
N THR A 117 -7.73 7.09 3.99
CA THR A 117 -8.85 7.91 3.54
C THR A 117 -8.46 8.73 2.31
N LEU A 118 -7.28 9.34 2.32
CA LEU A 118 -6.68 10.04 1.20
C LEU A 118 -6.58 9.13 -0.03
N TYR A 119 -5.97 7.96 0.12
CA TYR A 119 -5.79 6.97 -0.94
C TYR A 119 -7.12 6.49 -1.53
N ARG A 120 -8.13 6.23 -0.70
CA ARG A 120 -9.46 5.82 -1.16
C ARG A 120 -10.17 6.91 -1.96
N ARG A 121 -10.07 8.17 -1.55
CA ARG A 121 -10.61 9.30 -2.32
C ARG A 121 -9.97 9.38 -3.69
N TYR A 122 -8.63 9.31 -3.74
CA TYR A 122 -7.89 9.28 -4.99
C TYR A 122 -8.33 8.14 -5.92
N VAL A 123 -8.37 6.91 -5.41
CA VAL A 123 -8.78 5.73 -6.19
C VAL A 123 -10.20 5.86 -6.70
N ARG A 124 -11.12 6.40 -5.90
CA ARG A 124 -12.51 6.63 -6.32
C ARG A 124 -12.60 7.66 -7.45
N ALA A 125 -11.93 8.81 -7.30
CA ALA A 125 -11.88 9.82 -8.35
C ALA A 125 -11.25 9.27 -9.64
N LEU A 126 -10.17 8.49 -9.52
CA LEU A 126 -9.53 7.80 -10.65
C LEU A 126 -10.48 6.82 -11.36
N GLN A 127 -11.24 6.02 -10.61
CA GLN A 127 -12.23 5.10 -11.17
C GLN A 127 -13.34 5.87 -11.92
N GLN A 128 -13.83 6.96 -11.36
CA GLN A 128 -14.82 7.82 -12.00
C GLN A 128 -14.27 8.45 -13.30
N LYS A 129 -13.04 8.98 -13.24
CA LYS A 129 -12.36 9.53 -14.41
C LYS A 129 -12.22 8.48 -15.51
N ASN A 130 -11.70 7.28 -15.16
CA ASN A 130 -11.54 6.20 -16.13
C ASN A 130 -12.88 5.72 -16.70
N ALA A 131 -13.96 5.73 -15.93
CA ALA A 131 -15.30 5.42 -16.42
C ALA A 131 -15.78 6.46 -17.46
N LEU A 132 -15.51 7.75 -17.21
CA LEU A 132 -15.81 8.82 -18.17
C LEU A 132 -14.94 8.77 -19.42
N LEU A 133 -13.67 8.39 -19.30
CA LEU A 133 -12.73 8.32 -20.43
C LEU A 133 -13.08 7.19 -21.39
N ARG A 134 -13.61 6.07 -20.90
CA ARG A 134 -14.02 4.94 -21.75
C ARG A 134 -15.14 5.35 -22.69
N ARG A 135 -15.14 4.79 -23.91
CA ARG A 135 -16.28 4.91 -24.82
C ARG A 135 -17.47 4.17 -24.22
N SER A 136 -18.65 4.75 -24.37
CA SER A 136 -19.87 4.10 -23.92
C SER A 136 -20.12 2.83 -24.73
N SER A 137 -20.26 1.68 -24.09
CA SER A 137 -20.61 0.42 -24.76
C SER A 137 -22.01 0.46 -25.38
N ASN A 138 -22.87 1.41 -24.97
CA ASN A 138 -24.26 1.53 -25.40
C ASN A 138 -24.44 2.53 -26.55
N GLY A 139 -23.37 3.03 -27.18
CA GLY A 139 -23.44 3.96 -28.31
C GLY A 139 -23.90 5.39 -27.97
N ILE A 140 -24.34 5.64 -26.73
CA ILE A 140 -24.73 6.97 -26.25
C ILE A 140 -23.49 7.66 -25.68
N GLU A 141 -22.84 8.50 -26.49
CA GLU A 141 -21.74 9.33 -25.99
C GLU A 141 -22.29 10.65 -25.43
N ARG A 142 -21.76 11.06 -24.26
CA ARG A 142 -22.03 12.40 -23.72
C ARG A 142 -21.46 13.45 -24.65
N PRO A 143 -22.11 14.63 -24.80
CA PRO A 143 -21.54 15.75 -25.52
C PRO A 143 -20.12 16.04 -25.05
N TYR A 144 -19.21 16.32 -25.95
CA TYR A 144 -17.78 16.54 -25.64
C TYR A 144 -17.56 17.62 -24.58
N ALA A 145 -18.32 18.71 -24.66
CA ALA A 145 -18.24 19.81 -23.69
C ALA A 145 -18.60 19.38 -22.27
N GLU A 146 -19.67 18.57 -22.12
CA GLU A 146 -20.09 18.03 -20.81
C GLU A 146 -19.04 17.05 -20.27
N LYS A 147 -18.55 16.14 -21.10
CA LYS A 147 -17.51 15.18 -20.73
C LYS A 147 -16.25 15.90 -20.27
N ARG A 148 -15.84 16.93 -20.99
CA ARG A 148 -14.67 17.75 -20.64
C ARG A 148 -14.85 18.46 -19.30
N ALA A 149 -15.99 19.10 -19.06
CA ALA A 149 -16.27 19.78 -17.79
C ALA A 149 -16.20 18.82 -16.59
N LEU A 150 -16.79 17.61 -16.72
CA LEU A 150 -16.72 16.59 -15.67
C LEU A 150 -15.28 16.11 -15.44
N LEU A 151 -14.49 15.93 -16.49
CA LEU A 151 -13.07 15.55 -16.37
C LEU A 151 -12.25 16.65 -15.69
N GLU A 152 -12.52 17.93 -15.95
CA GLU A 152 -11.86 19.05 -15.27
C GLU A 152 -12.13 19.04 -13.76
N VAL A 153 -13.38 18.81 -13.33
CA VAL A 153 -13.73 18.66 -11.90
C VAL A 153 -12.97 17.50 -11.26
N LEU A 154 -12.97 16.34 -11.89
CA LEU A 154 -12.25 15.16 -11.37
C LEU A 154 -10.73 15.38 -11.35
N ASN A 155 -10.18 16.11 -12.31
CA ASN A 155 -8.76 16.44 -12.35
C ASN A 155 -8.34 17.35 -11.17
N VAL A 156 -9.21 18.25 -10.70
CA VAL A 156 -8.93 19.06 -9.49
C VAL A 156 -8.79 18.15 -8.27
N GLU A 157 -9.74 17.22 -8.07
CA GLU A 157 -9.65 16.28 -6.95
C GLU A 157 -8.45 15.34 -7.08
N LEU A 158 -8.20 14.80 -8.26
CA LEU A 158 -7.03 13.94 -8.52
C LEU A 158 -5.71 14.66 -8.30
N ALA A 159 -5.61 15.94 -8.67
CA ALA A 159 -4.42 16.74 -8.42
C ALA A 159 -4.18 16.89 -6.92
N GLN A 160 -5.18 17.34 -6.16
CA GLN A 160 -5.07 17.55 -4.73
C GLN A 160 -4.69 16.27 -3.97
N GLN A 161 -5.42 15.17 -4.23
CA GLN A 161 -5.16 13.91 -3.54
C GLN A 161 -3.86 13.26 -4.03
N GLY A 162 -3.55 13.36 -5.32
CA GLY A 162 -2.35 12.80 -5.92
C GLY A 162 -1.06 13.45 -5.44
N GLU A 163 -1.04 14.77 -5.32
CA GLU A 163 0.08 15.51 -4.72
C GLU A 163 0.34 15.08 -3.27
N ALA A 164 -0.71 14.95 -2.48
CA ALA A 164 -0.58 14.52 -1.10
C ALA A 164 -0.05 13.07 -0.99
N ILE A 165 -0.47 12.16 -1.89
CA ILE A 165 0.05 10.79 -1.95
C ILE A 165 1.53 10.81 -2.31
N GLN A 166 1.94 11.53 -3.36
CA GLN A 166 3.32 11.62 -3.78
C GLN A 166 4.22 12.18 -2.66
N GLN A 167 3.77 13.24 -1.99
CA GLN A 167 4.49 13.83 -0.86
C GLN A 167 4.72 12.81 0.26
N ARG A 168 3.70 12.03 0.62
CA ARG A 168 3.83 10.99 1.66
C ARG A 168 4.76 9.87 1.24
N ARG A 169 4.68 9.42 -0.02
CA ARG A 169 5.60 8.41 -0.54
C ARG A 169 7.06 8.89 -0.55
N ARG A 170 7.31 10.14 -0.99
CA ARG A 170 8.65 10.75 -0.96
C ARG A 170 9.19 10.84 0.47
N ALA A 171 8.39 11.32 1.42
CA ALA A 171 8.80 11.42 2.83
C ALA A 171 9.10 10.04 3.45
N TYR A 172 8.28 9.03 3.16
CA TYR A 172 8.52 7.68 3.62
C TYR A 172 9.79 7.07 3.01
N LEU A 173 10.02 7.27 1.71
CA LEU A 173 11.22 6.79 1.04
C LEU A 173 12.48 7.48 1.54
N ALA A 174 12.41 8.74 1.94
CA ALA A 174 13.54 9.43 2.58
C ALA A 174 13.96 8.79 3.90
N ALA A 175 13.00 8.24 4.65
CA ALA A 175 13.29 7.47 5.87
C ALA A 175 13.71 6.02 5.58
N LEU A 176 13.09 5.37 4.60
CA LEU A 176 13.31 3.96 4.25
C LEU A 176 14.65 3.73 3.55
N SER A 177 15.03 4.61 2.60
CA SER A 177 16.19 4.41 1.73
C SER A 177 17.50 4.20 2.49
N PRO A 178 17.90 5.07 3.43
CA PRO A 178 19.18 4.90 4.13
C PRO A 178 19.23 3.59 4.91
N LEU A 179 18.10 3.18 5.51
CA LEU A 179 17.99 1.92 6.26
C LEU A 179 18.11 0.71 5.32
N ALA A 180 17.45 0.74 4.16
CA ALA A 180 17.52 -0.34 3.18
C ALA A 180 18.92 -0.47 2.58
N CYS A 181 19.59 0.65 2.30
CA CYS A 181 20.96 0.66 1.79
C CYS A 181 21.95 0.09 2.81
N ALA A 182 21.87 0.50 4.07
CA ALA A 182 22.73 -0.01 5.14
C ALA A 182 22.53 -1.52 5.37
N ASN A 183 21.28 -1.98 5.42
CA ASN A 183 20.97 -3.41 5.54
C ASN A 183 21.52 -4.21 4.35
N TYR A 184 21.44 -3.67 3.13
CA TYR A 184 21.95 -4.35 1.95
C TYR A 184 23.49 -4.40 1.93
N GLU A 185 24.15 -3.32 2.32
CA GLU A 185 25.60 -3.24 2.44
C GLU A 185 26.12 -4.31 3.41
N GLU A 186 25.46 -4.50 4.56
CA GLU A 186 25.80 -5.55 5.52
C GLU A 186 25.61 -6.95 4.93
N LEU A 187 24.46 -7.22 4.27
CA LEU A 187 24.15 -8.50 3.67
C LEU A 187 25.07 -8.86 2.49
N SER A 188 25.45 -7.86 1.69
CA SER A 188 26.38 -8.03 0.55
C SER A 188 27.85 -8.00 0.96
N ARG A 189 28.14 -7.68 2.24
CA ARG A 189 29.50 -7.42 2.76
C ARG A 189 30.22 -6.33 1.97
N GLY A 190 29.49 -5.31 1.56
CA GLY A 190 30.01 -4.19 0.77
C GLY A 190 30.36 -4.51 -0.69
N ALA A 191 29.93 -5.68 -1.20
CA ALA A 191 30.24 -6.09 -2.58
C ALA A 191 29.52 -5.23 -3.62
N GLU A 192 28.37 -4.66 -3.29
CA GLU A 192 27.50 -3.88 -4.18
C GLU A 192 26.73 -2.83 -3.40
N THR A 193 26.29 -1.78 -4.08
CA THR A 193 25.51 -0.68 -3.49
C THR A 193 24.05 -0.73 -3.95
N LEU A 194 23.13 -0.85 -3.00
CA LEU A 194 21.70 -0.67 -3.26
C LEU A 194 21.35 0.81 -3.27
N SER A 195 20.54 1.24 -4.22
CA SER A 195 19.91 2.55 -4.20
C SER A 195 18.44 2.47 -4.59
N LEU A 196 17.63 3.33 -3.97
CA LEU A 196 16.19 3.45 -4.19
C LEU A 196 15.90 4.81 -4.83
N ARG A 197 15.18 4.81 -5.95
CA ARG A 197 14.80 6.04 -6.65
C ARG A 197 13.30 6.06 -6.90
N TYR A 198 12.65 7.13 -6.44
CA TYR A 198 11.24 7.32 -6.78
C TYR A 198 11.10 7.88 -8.19
N ALA A 199 10.53 7.08 -9.09
CA ALA A 199 10.29 7.45 -10.48
C ALA A 199 8.98 8.25 -10.58
N ALA A 200 9.06 9.52 -10.21
CA ALA A 200 7.95 10.44 -10.25
C ALA A 200 7.64 10.88 -11.69
N GLN A 201 6.35 11.13 -11.98
CA GLN A 201 5.92 11.68 -13.27
C GLN A 201 5.83 13.22 -13.27
N PHE A 202 5.82 13.84 -12.09
CA PHE A 202 5.68 15.29 -11.92
C PHE A 202 6.45 15.75 -10.70
N GLU A 203 6.87 16.99 -10.72
CA GLU A 203 7.45 17.65 -9.56
C GLU A 203 6.34 18.13 -8.62
N PRO A 204 6.61 18.32 -7.32
CA PRO A 204 5.63 18.82 -6.36
C PRO A 204 4.90 20.07 -6.87
N GLY A 205 3.56 20.04 -6.83
CA GLY A 205 2.69 21.09 -7.38
C GLY A 205 2.41 21.00 -8.88
N GLY A 206 3.01 20.02 -9.58
CA GLY A 206 2.92 19.91 -11.05
C GLY A 206 1.77 19.04 -11.58
N LEU A 207 1.11 18.25 -10.73
CA LEU A 207 0.11 17.26 -11.19
C LEU A 207 -1.09 17.92 -11.87
N ALA A 208 -1.59 19.03 -11.35
CA ALA A 208 -2.72 19.74 -11.96
C ALA A 208 -2.43 20.18 -13.40
N GLN A 209 -1.21 20.68 -13.64
CA GLN A 209 -0.78 21.07 -14.98
C GLN A 209 -0.62 19.84 -15.88
N LEU A 210 0.00 18.79 -15.40
CA LEU A 210 0.20 17.53 -16.14
C LEU A 210 -1.15 16.90 -16.55
N LEU A 211 -2.13 16.86 -15.64
CA LEU A 211 -3.47 16.35 -15.93
C LEU A 211 -4.19 17.16 -17.03
N ARG A 212 -4.01 18.49 -17.04
CA ARG A 212 -4.57 19.34 -18.13
C ARG A 212 -3.88 19.07 -19.46
N GLN A 213 -2.54 18.96 -19.46
CA GLN A 213 -1.77 18.69 -20.67
C GLN A 213 -2.07 17.33 -21.27
N LYS A 214 -2.24 16.30 -20.41
CA LYS A 214 -2.48 14.92 -20.84
C LYS A 214 -3.94 14.62 -21.20
N MET A 215 -4.89 15.50 -20.91
CA MET A 215 -6.32 15.26 -21.16
C MET A 215 -6.63 14.84 -22.61
N PRO A 216 -6.08 15.44 -23.68
CA PRO A 216 -6.34 15.01 -25.05
C PRO A 216 -5.83 13.59 -25.34
N GLU A 217 -4.70 13.20 -24.76
CA GLU A 217 -4.15 11.85 -24.87
C GLU A 217 -5.00 10.83 -24.09
N GLU A 218 -5.44 11.18 -22.88
CA GLU A 218 -6.29 10.35 -22.02
C GLU A 218 -7.66 10.08 -22.66
N LEU A 219 -8.25 11.08 -23.32
CA LEU A 219 -9.49 10.93 -24.09
C LEU A 219 -9.33 9.92 -25.23
N ARG A 220 -8.18 9.91 -25.90
CA ARG A 220 -7.88 8.92 -26.97
C ARG A 220 -7.58 7.54 -26.39
N ALA A 221 -6.83 7.48 -25.28
CA ALA A 221 -6.43 6.23 -24.64
C ALA A 221 -7.56 5.56 -23.83
N GLY A 222 -8.64 6.29 -23.50
CA GLY A 222 -9.75 5.79 -22.68
C GLY A 222 -9.39 5.51 -21.22
N GLN A 223 -8.28 6.06 -20.72
CA GLN A 223 -7.79 5.86 -19.37
C GLN A 223 -6.90 7.01 -18.92
N SER A 224 -6.76 7.18 -17.59
CA SER A 224 -5.83 8.13 -17.03
C SER A 224 -4.38 7.69 -17.23
N LEU A 225 -3.53 8.61 -17.67
CA LEU A 225 -2.13 8.35 -18.04
C LEU A 225 -1.12 8.93 -17.04
N CYS A 226 -1.54 9.77 -16.11
CA CYS A 226 -0.64 10.42 -15.17
C CYS A 226 -1.20 10.48 -13.75
N GLY A 227 -0.27 10.52 -12.79
CA GLY A 227 -0.54 10.56 -11.37
C GLY A 227 0.13 9.41 -10.59
N PRO A 228 0.01 9.38 -9.25
CA PRO A 228 0.69 8.42 -8.38
C PRO A 228 0.42 6.94 -8.72
N HIS A 229 -0.66 6.63 -9.41
CA HIS A 229 -0.97 5.27 -9.88
C HIS A 229 -0.13 4.83 -11.07
N ARG A 230 0.66 5.73 -11.68
CA ARG A 230 1.59 5.47 -12.79
C ARG A 230 3.05 5.59 -12.41
N GLU A 231 3.35 6.12 -11.22
CA GLU A 231 4.70 6.24 -10.71
C GLU A 231 5.26 4.90 -10.23
N ASP A 232 6.57 4.83 -10.00
CA ASP A 232 7.24 3.61 -9.58
C ASP A 232 8.34 3.88 -8.54
N LEU A 233 8.87 2.82 -7.95
CA LEU A 233 10.07 2.77 -7.14
C LEU A 233 11.12 1.94 -7.88
N ASP A 234 12.17 2.59 -8.39
CA ASP A 234 13.30 1.90 -8.97
C ASP A 234 14.23 1.38 -7.87
N LEU A 235 14.59 0.11 -8.00
CA LEU A 235 15.58 -0.57 -7.17
C LEU A 235 16.82 -0.79 -8.04
N LEU A 236 17.94 -0.19 -7.65
CA LEU A 236 19.17 -0.22 -8.42
C LEU A 236 20.30 -0.86 -7.61
N LEU A 237 21.09 -1.72 -8.26
CA LEU A 237 22.35 -2.25 -7.72
C LEU A 237 23.49 -1.69 -8.58
N ASP A 238 24.44 -1.01 -7.94
CA ASP A 238 25.53 -0.30 -8.61
C ASP A 238 25.03 0.58 -9.77
N GLY A 239 23.88 1.26 -9.54
CA GLY A 239 23.24 2.13 -10.53
C GLY A 239 22.47 1.39 -11.65
N GLN A 240 22.49 0.05 -11.68
CA GLN A 240 21.80 -0.75 -12.69
C GLN A 240 20.46 -1.28 -12.17
N PRO A 241 19.39 -1.36 -12.98
CA PRO A 241 18.09 -1.87 -12.57
C PRO A 241 18.17 -3.30 -12.03
N ALA A 242 17.91 -3.50 -10.75
CA ALA A 242 17.92 -4.82 -10.10
C ALA A 242 16.94 -5.80 -10.76
N LYS A 243 15.84 -5.31 -11.31
CA LYS A 243 14.87 -6.12 -12.07
C LYS A 243 15.51 -6.88 -13.23
N VAL A 244 16.52 -6.31 -13.89
CA VAL A 244 17.14 -6.85 -15.10
C VAL A 244 18.39 -7.63 -14.75
N TYR A 245 19.23 -7.10 -13.89
CA TYR A 245 20.60 -7.58 -13.70
C TYR A 245 20.83 -8.37 -12.42
N ALA A 246 19.95 -8.25 -11.41
CA ALA A 246 20.15 -8.95 -10.14
C ALA A 246 19.95 -10.47 -10.26
N SER A 247 20.89 -11.22 -9.74
CA SER A 247 20.76 -12.68 -9.52
C SER A 247 19.63 -12.98 -8.53
N GLN A 248 19.19 -14.22 -8.45
CA GLN A 248 18.15 -14.62 -7.47
C GLN A 248 18.59 -14.35 -6.02
N GLY A 249 19.87 -14.57 -5.69
CA GLY A 249 20.41 -14.28 -4.37
C GLY A 249 20.35 -12.78 -4.06
N GLN A 250 20.84 -11.93 -4.99
CA GLN A 250 20.78 -10.49 -4.86
C GLN A 250 19.33 -9.97 -4.68
N GLN A 251 18.37 -10.52 -5.43
CA GLN A 251 16.96 -10.17 -5.28
C GLN A 251 16.41 -10.49 -3.90
N ARG A 252 16.76 -11.66 -3.33
CA ARG A 252 16.41 -12.03 -1.96
C ARG A 252 17.02 -11.04 -0.96
N SER A 253 18.30 -10.72 -1.11
CA SER A 253 18.98 -9.74 -0.25
C SER A 253 18.34 -8.34 -0.35
N VAL A 254 17.97 -7.87 -1.55
CA VAL A 254 17.24 -6.60 -1.74
C VAL A 254 15.88 -6.62 -1.01
N VAL A 255 15.11 -7.70 -1.16
CA VAL A 255 13.80 -7.82 -0.49
C VAL A 255 13.97 -7.86 1.02
N LEU A 256 14.93 -8.62 1.53
CA LEU A 256 15.22 -8.71 2.96
C LEU A 256 15.61 -7.33 3.51
N SER A 257 16.51 -6.62 2.83
CA SER A 257 16.94 -5.28 3.20
C SER A 257 15.78 -4.29 3.25
N LEU A 258 14.88 -4.31 2.26
CA LEU A 258 13.68 -3.48 2.23
C LEU A 258 12.74 -3.79 3.40
N LYS A 259 12.53 -5.07 3.72
CA LYS A 259 11.61 -5.48 4.77
C LYS A 259 12.16 -5.21 6.18
N MET A 260 13.45 -5.37 6.38
CA MET A 260 14.13 -4.94 7.61
C MET A 260 14.05 -3.42 7.76
N ALA A 261 14.29 -2.67 6.70
CA ALA A 261 14.16 -1.22 6.69
C ALA A 261 12.72 -0.76 6.96
N GLU A 262 11.71 -1.45 6.40
CA GLU A 262 10.29 -1.19 6.69
C GLU A 262 10.00 -1.32 8.19
N ALA A 263 10.53 -2.37 8.84
CA ALA A 263 10.36 -2.57 10.27
C ALA A 263 11.06 -1.48 11.11
N ALA A 264 12.30 -1.14 10.76
CA ALA A 264 13.05 -0.09 11.44
C ALA A 264 12.42 1.30 11.25
N ALA A 265 11.96 1.62 10.03
CA ALA A 265 11.24 2.86 9.74
C ALA A 265 9.90 2.93 10.50
N ALA A 266 9.17 1.81 10.59
CA ALA A 266 7.94 1.75 11.37
C ALA A 266 8.22 2.03 12.86
N ALA A 267 9.24 1.39 13.44
CA ALA A 267 9.64 1.63 14.83
C ALA A 267 10.01 3.10 15.08
N SER A 268 10.77 3.71 14.18
CA SER A 268 11.16 5.12 14.28
C SER A 268 9.98 6.09 14.19
N ILE A 269 9.00 5.81 13.31
CA ILE A 269 7.85 6.70 13.06
C ILE A 269 6.79 6.57 14.17
N THR A 270 6.57 5.36 14.67
CA THR A 270 5.51 5.08 15.64
C THR A 270 6.00 5.03 17.09
N SER A 271 7.32 5.02 17.30
CA SER A 271 7.96 4.72 18.59
C SER A 271 7.59 3.34 19.16
N GLU A 272 7.12 2.42 18.29
CA GLU A 272 6.72 1.07 18.64
C GLU A 272 7.31 0.06 17.65
N HIS A 273 7.85 -1.04 18.14
CA HIS A 273 8.35 -2.11 17.29
C HIS A 273 7.19 -2.83 16.59
N PRO A 274 7.24 -2.99 15.26
CA PRO A 274 6.19 -3.71 14.53
C PRO A 274 6.26 -5.21 14.82
N VAL A 275 5.11 -5.88 14.76
CA VAL A 275 5.04 -7.34 14.80
C VAL A 275 5.61 -7.91 13.51
N MET A 276 6.64 -8.75 13.61
CA MET A 276 7.25 -9.41 12.45
C MET A 276 6.54 -10.74 12.16
N LEU A 277 6.03 -10.89 10.94
CA LEU A 277 5.37 -12.11 10.47
C LEU A 277 6.27 -12.73 9.38
N LEU A 278 6.89 -13.85 9.70
CA LEU A 278 7.86 -14.53 8.83
C LEU A 278 7.23 -15.81 8.26
N ASP A 279 7.11 -15.89 6.94
CA ASP A 279 6.59 -17.04 6.21
C ASP A 279 7.63 -17.47 5.15
N ASP A 280 8.23 -18.66 5.31
CA ASP A 280 9.23 -19.24 4.40
C ASP A 280 10.39 -18.28 4.02
N VAL A 281 10.97 -17.65 5.01
CA VAL A 281 12.00 -16.60 4.81
C VAL A 281 13.40 -17.19 4.58
N LEU A 282 13.61 -18.46 4.92
CA LEU A 282 14.91 -19.18 4.84
C LEU A 282 15.03 -20.04 3.60
#